data_9f8c626de4814f88b74426a38741a181
#
_entry.id   9f8c626de4814f88b74426a38741a181
#
_cell.length_a   1.000
_cell.length_b   1.000
_cell.length_c   1.000
_cell.angle_alpha   90.00
_cell.angle_beta   90.00
_cell.angle_gamma   90.00
#
_symmetry.space_group_name_H-M   'P 1'
#
loop_
_entity.id
_entity.type
_entity.pdbx_description
1 polymer ?
#
loop_
_entity_poly.entity_id
_entity_poly.type
_entity_poly.pdbx_seq_one_letter_code
_entity_poly.pdbx_strand_id
1 'polypeptide(L)'
;MEEKIIYYKDELNDEFSEAQIVPRKIDGSYKYVHKNPLWNLCAFLVQNILSMPIKLLYVKTKFGIKYVGREKLKKYKKTGYFIYGNHTQPFADTFIPSLANYPKRNYFIVNPENVSMKGLKTLSQMLGAIPIPCDKKGMEHFLETIEKNIDKKHSITIYPEAHIWPYYTKIRPFKDVSFKYPIKYNVPAFCITNTYQKGKKDKIKIVTYIDGPFFSDKNLSIQEQKKDLRNQIYNCMIEQSKKSNVEYIKYIKEEQKWKKKLL
;
A
#
# COMPACT_ATOMS: atom_id res chain seq x y z
N MET A 1 25.00 16.14 0.73
CA MET A 1 23.92 15.75 1.67
C MET A 1 24.52 14.73 2.61
N GLU A 2 24.36 14.90 3.92
CA GLU A 2 24.77 13.88 4.88
C GLU A 2 24.03 12.58 4.62
N GLU A 3 24.72 11.46 4.61
CA GLU A 3 24.17 10.13 4.39
C GLU A 3 23.34 9.76 5.63
N LYS A 4 22.00 9.71 5.50
CA LYS A 4 21.13 9.30 6.60
C LYS A 4 21.21 7.78 6.74
N ILE A 5 21.69 7.30 7.89
CA ILE A 5 21.79 5.86 8.20
C ILE A 5 20.74 5.51 9.25
N ILE A 6 19.99 4.45 9.01
CA ILE A 6 19.06 3.85 9.96
C ILE A 6 19.54 2.44 10.26
N TYR A 7 19.64 2.11 11.54
CA TYR A 7 19.97 0.75 12.00
C TYR A 7 18.69 -0.01 12.33
N TYR A 8 18.62 -1.27 11.93
CA TYR A 8 17.47 -2.11 12.19
C TYR A 8 17.90 -3.48 12.76
N LYS A 9 16.99 -4.12 13.48
CA LYS A 9 17.17 -5.46 14.09
C LYS A 9 16.35 -6.52 13.37
N ASP A 10 15.08 -6.20 13.09
CA ASP A 10 14.10 -7.12 12.54
C ASP A 10 13.40 -6.52 11.31
N GLU A 11 13.59 -7.16 10.15
CA GLU A 11 12.99 -6.73 8.89
C GLU A 11 11.45 -6.83 8.88
N LEU A 12 10.87 -7.66 9.73
CA LEU A 12 9.43 -7.89 9.78
C LEU A 12 8.71 -6.95 10.73
N ASN A 13 9.37 -6.59 11.84
CA ASN A 13 8.69 -5.93 12.96
C ASN A 13 9.17 -4.50 13.25
N ASP A 14 10.36 -4.10 12.76
CA ASP A 14 10.84 -2.74 13.00
C ASP A 14 10.01 -1.71 12.21
N GLU A 15 9.61 -0.64 12.90
CA GLU A 15 8.84 0.48 12.37
C GLU A 15 9.65 1.77 12.46
N PHE A 16 9.75 2.51 11.35
CA PHE A 16 10.49 3.78 11.29
C PHE A 16 9.57 4.96 10.91
N SER A 17 8.27 4.83 11.14
CA SER A 17 7.37 5.97 11.05
C SER A 17 7.53 6.86 12.30
N GLU A 18 7.53 8.18 12.10
CA GLU A 18 7.65 9.15 13.21
C GLU A 18 6.33 9.36 13.98
N ALA A 19 5.23 8.76 13.53
CA ALA A 19 3.92 9.03 14.08
C ALA A 19 3.59 8.09 15.25
N GLN A 20 3.66 8.61 16.48
CA GLN A 20 3.12 7.95 17.68
C GLN A 20 1.62 8.28 17.83
N ILE A 21 0.76 7.45 17.24
CA ILE A 21 -0.69 7.61 17.29
C ILE A 21 -1.26 6.46 18.14
N VAL A 22 -1.98 6.81 19.22
CA VAL A 22 -2.71 5.80 20.01
C VAL A 22 -3.87 5.28 19.17
N PRO A 23 -3.88 3.98 18.84
CA PRO A 23 -4.93 3.41 18.02
C PRO A 23 -6.26 3.36 18.77
N ARG A 24 -7.34 3.73 18.10
CA ARG A 24 -8.68 3.46 18.61
C ARG A 24 -9.04 2.00 18.40
N LYS A 25 -9.90 1.47 19.26
CA LYS A 25 -10.46 0.14 19.07
C LYS A 25 -11.34 0.12 17.80
N ILE A 26 -11.08 -0.82 16.89
CA ILE A 26 -11.89 -1.08 15.69
C ILE A 26 -12.59 -2.42 15.92
N ASP A 27 -13.79 -2.37 16.46
CA ASP A 27 -14.61 -3.55 16.78
C ASP A 27 -15.91 -3.57 15.95
N GLY A 28 -16.83 -4.47 16.28
CA GLY A 28 -18.13 -4.61 15.61
C GLY A 28 -19.00 -3.35 15.62
N SER A 29 -18.70 -2.33 16.44
CA SER A 29 -19.39 -1.03 16.43
C SER A 29 -18.87 -0.07 15.38
N TYR A 30 -17.68 -0.37 14.77
CA TYR A 30 -17.09 0.51 13.77
C TYR A 30 -17.90 0.54 12.48
N LYS A 31 -18.26 1.75 12.04
CA LYS A 31 -19.10 1.97 10.87
C LYS A 31 -18.24 2.04 9.60
N TYR A 32 -18.02 0.90 8.95
CA TYR A 32 -17.30 0.82 7.68
C TYR A 32 -18.12 1.38 6.50
N VAL A 33 -19.43 1.10 6.46
CA VAL A 33 -20.33 1.48 5.37
C VAL A 33 -21.31 2.53 5.84
N HIS A 34 -21.36 3.65 5.15
CA HIS A 34 -22.33 4.71 5.38
C HIS A 34 -23.50 4.58 4.41
N LYS A 35 -24.73 4.48 4.95
CA LYS A 35 -25.97 4.37 4.15
C LYS A 35 -26.46 5.74 3.65
N ASN A 36 -26.02 6.84 4.30
CA ASN A 36 -26.43 8.20 3.96
C ASN A 36 -25.88 8.60 2.56
N PRO A 37 -26.76 8.92 1.58
CA PRO A 37 -26.33 9.29 0.23
C PRO A 37 -25.51 10.58 0.18
N LEU A 38 -25.80 11.54 1.05
CA LEU A 38 -25.02 12.80 1.13
C LEU A 38 -23.58 12.51 1.59
N TRP A 39 -23.41 11.65 2.59
CA TRP A 39 -22.07 11.23 3.03
C TRP A 39 -21.31 10.55 1.88
N ASN A 40 -21.97 9.66 1.14
CA ASN A 40 -21.35 8.97 0.01
C ASN A 40 -20.97 9.92 -1.13
N LEU A 41 -21.79 10.92 -1.39
CA LEU A 41 -21.49 11.99 -2.36
C LEU A 41 -20.27 12.81 -1.89
N CYS A 42 -20.25 13.25 -0.64
CA CYS A 42 -19.11 13.98 -0.07
C CYS A 42 -17.83 13.15 -0.13
N ALA A 43 -17.89 11.85 0.23
CA ALA A 43 -16.75 10.95 0.15
C ALA A 43 -16.24 10.78 -1.30
N PHE A 44 -17.15 10.71 -2.27
CA PHE A 44 -16.78 10.66 -3.69
C PHE A 44 -16.09 11.97 -4.14
N LEU A 45 -16.65 13.12 -3.80
CA LEU A 45 -16.08 14.43 -4.16
C LEU A 45 -14.69 14.61 -3.51
N VAL A 46 -14.55 14.29 -2.22
CA VAL A 46 -13.28 14.38 -1.49
C VAL A 46 -12.23 13.47 -2.12
N GLN A 47 -12.57 12.20 -2.36
CA GLN A 47 -11.60 11.23 -2.84
C GLN A 47 -11.20 11.42 -4.30
N ASN A 48 -12.18 11.69 -5.20
CA ASN A 48 -11.95 11.64 -6.64
C ASN A 48 -11.80 13.02 -7.29
N ILE A 49 -12.25 14.08 -6.63
CA ILE A 49 -12.20 15.43 -7.20
C ILE A 49 -11.24 16.30 -6.40
N LEU A 50 -11.50 16.51 -5.10
CA LEU A 50 -10.74 17.49 -4.31
C LEU A 50 -9.33 17.02 -3.99
N SER A 51 -9.16 15.73 -3.63
CA SER A 51 -7.83 15.22 -3.25
C SER A 51 -6.91 14.93 -4.44
N MET A 52 -7.45 14.69 -5.64
CA MET A 52 -6.64 14.28 -6.78
C MET A 52 -5.63 15.33 -7.26
N PRO A 53 -5.99 16.62 -7.43
CA PRO A 53 -5.01 17.64 -7.79
C PRO A 53 -3.93 17.82 -6.70
N ILE A 54 -4.31 17.72 -5.42
CA ILE A 54 -3.38 17.82 -4.29
C ILE A 54 -2.37 16.67 -4.32
N LYS A 55 -2.86 15.43 -4.48
CA LYS A 55 -2.03 14.23 -4.62
C LYS A 55 -1.07 14.34 -5.79
N LEU A 56 -1.59 14.75 -6.97
CA LEU A 56 -0.78 14.90 -8.18
C LEU A 56 0.29 15.97 -8.01
N LEU A 57 -0.07 17.13 -7.47
CA LEU A 57 0.88 18.22 -7.22
C LEU A 57 1.99 17.76 -6.27
N TYR A 58 1.63 17.13 -5.16
CA TYR A 58 2.58 16.62 -4.17
C TYR A 58 3.60 15.64 -4.78
N VAL A 59 3.11 14.58 -5.45
CA VAL A 59 4.02 13.55 -5.97
C VAL A 59 4.83 14.04 -7.18
N LYS A 60 4.27 14.96 -7.97
CA LYS A 60 4.97 15.55 -9.12
C LYS A 60 6.06 16.52 -8.69
N THR A 61 5.76 17.40 -7.74
CA THR A 61 6.73 18.43 -7.29
C THR A 61 7.81 17.84 -6.40
N LYS A 62 7.44 16.94 -5.47
CA LYS A 62 8.39 16.35 -4.52
C LYS A 62 9.25 15.25 -5.15
N PHE A 63 8.67 14.40 -6.01
CA PHE A 63 9.33 13.19 -6.50
C PHE A 63 9.42 13.07 -8.03
N GLY A 64 8.86 14.02 -8.81
CA GLY A 64 8.87 13.91 -10.27
C GLY A 64 8.36 12.54 -10.77
N ILE A 65 7.29 12.04 -10.17
CA ILE A 65 6.82 10.67 -10.33
C ILE A 65 6.62 10.26 -11.79
N LYS A 66 7.00 9.03 -12.11
CA LYS A 66 6.74 8.37 -13.40
C LYS A 66 6.08 7.01 -13.15
N TYR A 67 5.05 6.68 -13.92
CA TYR A 67 4.42 5.35 -13.92
C TYR A 67 4.86 4.55 -15.16
N VAL A 68 5.14 3.27 -14.95
CA VAL A 68 5.44 2.28 -16.01
C VAL A 68 4.46 1.11 -15.83
N GLY A 69 3.76 0.71 -16.88
CA GLY A 69 2.79 -0.39 -16.82
C GLY A 69 1.36 0.02 -16.42
N ARG A 70 1.04 1.33 -16.37
CA ARG A 70 -0.30 1.82 -16.00
C ARG A 70 -1.42 1.28 -16.91
N GLU A 71 -1.12 0.98 -18.14
CA GLU A 71 -2.03 0.39 -19.11
C GLU A 71 -2.54 -0.99 -18.69
N LYS A 72 -1.78 -1.74 -17.87
CA LYS A 72 -2.18 -3.03 -17.31
C LYS A 72 -3.43 -2.88 -16.43
N LEU A 73 -3.47 -1.84 -15.57
CA LEU A 73 -4.64 -1.55 -14.73
C LEU A 73 -5.84 -1.09 -15.56
N LYS A 74 -5.62 -0.33 -16.63
CA LYS A 74 -6.69 0.19 -17.49
C LYS A 74 -7.49 -0.92 -18.16
N LYS A 75 -6.85 -2.05 -18.51
CA LYS A 75 -7.52 -3.24 -19.07
C LYS A 75 -8.57 -3.80 -18.10
N TYR A 76 -8.39 -3.62 -16.79
CA TYR A 76 -9.28 -4.12 -15.73
C TYR A 76 -10.19 -3.04 -15.11
N LYS A 77 -10.48 -1.97 -15.85
CA LYS A 77 -11.35 -0.87 -15.38
C LYS A 77 -12.75 -1.32 -14.94
N LYS A 78 -13.28 -2.41 -15.53
CA LYS A 78 -14.59 -2.98 -15.24
C LYS A 78 -14.55 -4.13 -14.22
N THR A 79 -13.42 -4.38 -13.57
CA THR A 79 -13.22 -5.47 -12.61
C THR A 79 -12.70 -4.90 -11.30
N GLY A 80 -13.18 -5.41 -10.14
CA GLY A 80 -12.54 -5.15 -8.85
C GLY A 80 -11.19 -5.89 -8.79
N TYR A 81 -10.20 -5.37 -8.08
CA TYR A 81 -8.90 -6.01 -7.94
C TYR A 81 -8.11 -5.51 -6.73
N PHE A 82 -7.10 -6.29 -6.35
CA PHE A 82 -6.18 -5.92 -5.30
C PHE A 82 -4.85 -5.40 -5.87
N ILE A 83 -4.23 -4.49 -5.14
CA ILE A 83 -2.90 -3.96 -5.44
C ILE A 83 -2.02 -4.17 -4.21
N TYR A 84 -0.85 -4.75 -4.41
CA TYR A 84 0.16 -4.91 -3.37
C TYR A 84 1.32 -3.95 -3.64
N GLY A 85 1.73 -3.18 -2.64
CA GLY A 85 2.78 -2.18 -2.75
C GLY A 85 3.91 -2.36 -1.74
N ASN A 86 5.12 -1.88 -2.05
CA ASN A 86 6.18 -1.71 -1.08
C ASN A 86 5.95 -0.44 -0.25
N HIS A 87 6.13 -0.53 1.08
CA HIS A 87 5.72 0.51 2.03
C HIS A 87 6.89 1.42 2.40
N THR A 88 7.12 2.45 1.59
CA THR A 88 8.35 3.26 1.67
C THR A 88 8.12 4.77 1.71
N GLN A 89 6.87 5.25 1.64
CA GLN A 89 6.55 6.67 1.68
C GLN A 89 5.35 6.98 2.57
N PRO A 90 5.49 7.80 3.63
CA PRO A 90 4.41 8.06 4.59
C PRO A 90 3.10 8.56 3.96
N PHE A 91 3.17 9.48 3.01
CA PHE A 91 2.00 10.05 2.32
C PHE A 91 1.84 9.54 0.89
N ALA A 92 2.95 9.44 0.15
CA ALA A 92 2.89 9.10 -1.27
C ALA A 92 2.41 7.66 -1.51
N ASP A 93 2.55 6.76 -0.55
CA ASP A 93 2.04 5.40 -0.65
C ASP A 93 0.51 5.33 -0.74
N THR A 94 -0.23 6.31 -0.17
CA THR A 94 -1.66 6.43 -0.41
C THR A 94 -1.99 7.20 -1.70
N PHE A 95 -1.11 8.09 -2.15
CA PHE A 95 -1.33 8.92 -3.33
C PHE A 95 -1.03 8.19 -4.63
N ILE A 96 0.09 7.46 -4.68
CA ILE A 96 0.58 6.77 -5.88
C ILE A 96 -0.44 5.77 -6.44
N PRO A 97 -0.99 4.82 -5.67
CA PRO A 97 -2.00 3.89 -6.19
C PRO A 97 -3.29 4.59 -6.60
N SER A 98 -3.73 5.61 -5.84
CA SER A 98 -4.92 6.39 -6.19
C SER A 98 -4.78 7.07 -7.55
N LEU A 99 -3.63 7.70 -7.82
CA LEU A 99 -3.33 8.36 -9.09
C LEU A 99 -3.14 7.37 -10.24
N ALA A 100 -2.50 6.22 -9.98
CA ALA A 100 -2.33 5.16 -10.96
C ALA A 100 -3.67 4.61 -11.46
N ASN A 101 -4.63 4.49 -10.56
CA ASN A 101 -5.97 3.94 -10.82
C ASN A 101 -6.99 4.94 -11.36
N TYR A 102 -6.73 6.23 -11.23
CA TYR A 102 -7.72 7.25 -11.57
C TYR A 102 -8.29 7.06 -13.00
N PRO A 103 -9.63 7.14 -13.19
CA PRO A 103 -10.68 7.60 -12.26
C PRO A 103 -11.30 6.51 -11.35
N LYS A 104 -10.81 5.28 -11.36
CA LYS A 104 -11.28 4.21 -10.48
C LYS A 104 -10.98 4.57 -9.02
N ARG A 105 -11.97 4.39 -8.13
CA ARG A 105 -11.76 4.57 -6.69
C ARG A 105 -10.82 3.49 -6.14
N ASN A 106 -9.87 3.93 -5.32
CA ASN A 106 -8.92 3.05 -4.64
C ASN A 106 -9.11 3.14 -3.12
N TYR A 107 -9.23 2.00 -2.47
CA TYR A 107 -9.32 1.85 -1.03
C TYR A 107 -8.02 1.27 -0.47
N PHE A 108 -7.83 1.39 0.84
CA PHE A 108 -6.60 0.95 1.50
C PHE A 108 -6.94 0.14 2.74
N ILE A 109 -6.41 -1.07 2.86
CA ILE A 109 -6.39 -1.77 4.15
C ILE A 109 -5.29 -1.12 4.99
N VAL A 110 -5.67 -0.63 6.17
CA VAL A 110 -4.79 0.17 7.02
C VAL A 110 -4.83 -0.30 8.48
N ASN A 111 -3.77 -0.01 9.22
CA ASN A 111 -3.76 -0.17 10.67
C ASN A 111 -4.70 0.83 11.34
N PRO A 112 -5.24 0.53 12.56
CA PRO A 112 -6.14 1.40 13.30
C PRO A 112 -5.62 2.82 13.53
N GLU A 113 -4.31 3.00 13.65
CA GLU A 113 -3.64 4.30 13.83
C GLU A 113 -4.00 5.27 12.70
N ASN A 114 -4.07 4.80 11.46
CA ASN A 114 -4.36 5.62 10.28
C ASN A 114 -5.76 6.26 10.28
N VAL A 115 -6.70 5.69 11.04
CA VAL A 115 -8.05 6.25 11.23
C VAL A 115 -8.26 6.83 12.63
N SER A 116 -7.18 6.93 13.43
CA SER A 116 -7.21 7.44 14.80
C SER A 116 -6.66 8.86 14.94
N MET A 117 -6.03 9.39 13.90
CA MET A 117 -5.48 10.75 13.88
C MET A 117 -6.54 11.79 14.21
N LYS A 118 -6.24 12.67 15.20
CA LYS A 118 -7.13 13.74 15.65
C LYS A 118 -7.50 14.66 14.48
N GLY A 119 -8.79 14.93 14.29
CA GLY A 119 -9.30 15.76 13.18
C GLY A 119 -9.40 15.06 11.82
N LEU A 120 -8.76 13.91 11.62
CA LEU A 120 -8.71 13.24 10.29
C LEU A 120 -9.54 11.96 10.22
N LYS A 121 -10.22 11.54 11.30
CA LYS A 121 -10.99 10.27 11.35
C LYS A 121 -11.96 10.11 10.18
N THR A 122 -12.83 11.10 9.98
CA THR A 122 -13.84 11.09 8.90
C THR A 122 -13.18 11.25 7.53
N LEU A 123 -12.18 12.11 7.43
CA LEU A 123 -11.46 12.34 6.17
C LEU A 123 -10.73 11.08 5.70
N SER A 124 -10.08 10.34 6.61
CA SER A 124 -9.41 9.07 6.26
C SER A 124 -10.40 8.05 5.70
N GLN A 125 -11.60 7.94 6.28
CA GLN A 125 -12.66 7.08 5.73
C GLN A 125 -13.14 7.55 4.35
N MET A 126 -13.37 8.86 4.18
CA MET A 126 -13.77 9.43 2.87
C MET A 126 -12.71 9.20 1.81
N LEU A 127 -11.42 9.20 2.19
CA LEU A 127 -10.28 8.90 1.32
C LEU A 127 -10.07 7.41 1.07
N GLY A 128 -10.90 6.54 1.64
CA GLY A 128 -10.91 5.11 1.35
C GLY A 128 -10.15 4.23 2.33
N ALA A 129 -9.85 4.70 3.54
CA ALA A 129 -9.24 3.86 4.57
C ALA A 129 -10.22 2.80 5.11
N ILE A 130 -9.80 1.54 5.14
CA ILE A 130 -10.51 0.39 5.69
C ILE A 130 -9.62 -0.19 6.80
N PRO A 131 -9.84 0.17 8.07
CA PRO A 131 -8.99 -0.27 9.17
C PRO A 131 -9.21 -1.75 9.50
N ILE A 132 -8.12 -2.42 9.92
CA ILE A 132 -8.16 -3.82 10.35
C ILE A 132 -8.87 -3.88 11.72
N PRO A 133 -9.87 -4.76 11.91
CA PRO A 133 -10.58 -4.88 13.18
C PRO A 133 -9.85 -5.77 14.18
N CYS A 134 -10.25 -5.63 15.47
CA CYS A 134 -9.68 -6.40 16.57
C CYS A 134 -10.60 -7.53 17.09
N ASP A 135 -11.82 -7.67 16.57
CA ASP A 135 -12.77 -8.71 17.01
C ASP A 135 -13.47 -9.40 15.84
N LYS A 136 -14.19 -10.50 16.13
CA LYS A 136 -14.88 -11.32 15.12
C LYS A 136 -15.96 -10.55 14.38
N LYS A 137 -16.80 -9.80 15.09
CA LYS A 137 -17.89 -9.01 14.49
C LYS A 137 -17.37 -7.90 13.59
N GLY A 138 -16.32 -7.21 14.03
CA GLY A 138 -15.61 -6.24 13.20
C GLY A 138 -15.01 -6.89 11.94
N MET A 139 -14.49 -8.12 12.05
CA MET A 139 -13.96 -8.87 10.90
C MET A 139 -15.06 -9.22 9.88
N GLU A 140 -16.24 -9.55 10.32
CA GLU A 140 -17.41 -9.78 9.45
C GLU A 140 -17.74 -8.50 8.66
N HIS A 141 -17.89 -7.36 9.33
CA HIS A 141 -18.16 -6.07 8.67
C HIS A 141 -17.02 -5.60 7.76
N PHE A 142 -15.79 -5.89 8.13
CA PHE A 142 -14.60 -5.61 7.31
C PHE A 142 -14.63 -6.40 6.01
N LEU A 143 -14.91 -7.72 6.07
CA LEU A 143 -15.00 -8.58 4.89
C LEU A 143 -16.17 -8.19 3.96
N GLU A 144 -17.33 -7.86 4.52
CA GLU A 144 -18.46 -7.31 3.75
C GLU A 144 -18.09 -6.00 3.05
N THR A 145 -17.27 -5.18 3.69
CA THR A 145 -16.82 -3.91 3.10
C THR A 145 -15.88 -4.15 1.93
N ILE A 146 -14.96 -5.11 2.05
CA ILE A 146 -14.10 -5.53 0.95
C ILE A 146 -14.95 -6.02 -0.23
N GLU A 147 -15.87 -6.95 0.03
CA GLU A 147 -16.76 -7.52 -0.98
C GLU A 147 -17.55 -6.45 -1.73
N LYS A 148 -18.23 -5.55 -1.01
CA LYS A 148 -18.96 -4.42 -1.61
C LYS A 148 -18.09 -3.53 -2.49
N ASN A 149 -16.83 -3.32 -2.13
CA ASN A 149 -15.92 -2.50 -2.95
C ASN A 149 -15.47 -3.25 -4.20
N ILE A 150 -15.19 -4.54 -4.10
CA ILE A 150 -14.84 -5.39 -5.26
C ILE A 150 -16.02 -5.47 -6.24
N ASP A 151 -17.26 -5.67 -5.75
CA ASP A 151 -18.47 -5.70 -6.56
C ASP A 151 -18.73 -4.38 -7.29
N LYS A 152 -18.45 -3.26 -6.64
CA LYS A 152 -18.49 -1.91 -7.23
C LYS A 152 -17.33 -1.63 -8.18
N LYS A 153 -16.51 -2.64 -8.48
CA LYS A 153 -15.37 -2.54 -9.40
C LYS A 153 -14.29 -1.55 -8.92
N HIS A 154 -14.20 -1.32 -7.61
CA HIS A 154 -13.13 -0.55 -7.01
C HIS A 154 -11.84 -1.37 -6.88
N SER A 155 -10.72 -0.71 -6.60
CA SER A 155 -9.46 -1.36 -6.24
C SER A 155 -9.18 -1.22 -4.74
N ILE A 156 -8.47 -2.19 -4.20
CA ILE A 156 -8.06 -2.19 -2.79
C ILE A 156 -6.56 -2.39 -2.73
N THR A 157 -5.86 -1.43 -2.14
CA THR A 157 -4.40 -1.49 -1.97
C THR A 157 -4.05 -2.02 -0.58
N ILE A 158 -3.05 -2.88 -0.56
CA ILE A 158 -2.49 -3.49 0.65
C ILE A 158 -0.96 -3.33 0.60
N TYR A 159 -0.38 -2.95 1.72
CA TYR A 159 1.06 -2.94 1.94
C TYR A 159 1.44 -4.14 2.81
N PRO A 160 1.82 -5.28 2.19
CA PRO A 160 1.99 -6.54 2.93
C PRO A 160 3.20 -6.52 3.86
N GLU A 161 4.11 -5.57 3.69
CA GLU A 161 5.26 -5.33 4.59
C GLU A 161 4.82 -4.79 5.96
N ALA A 162 3.58 -4.32 6.12
CA ALA A 162 2.92 -3.76 7.30
C ALA A 162 3.54 -2.46 7.83
N HIS A 163 4.83 -2.45 8.12
CA HIS A 163 5.58 -1.32 8.67
C HIS A 163 6.21 -0.47 7.58
N ILE A 164 6.32 0.83 7.81
CA ILE A 164 6.90 1.75 6.82
C ILE A 164 8.40 1.92 7.05
N TRP A 165 9.17 1.72 5.97
CA TRP A 165 10.60 2.00 5.96
C TRP A 165 10.89 3.10 4.93
N PRO A 166 11.01 4.37 5.37
CA PRO A 166 11.14 5.50 4.46
C PRO A 166 12.31 5.35 3.48
N TYR A 167 12.03 5.50 2.19
CA TYR A 167 13.02 5.43 1.10
C TYR A 167 13.79 4.11 0.98
N TYR A 168 13.30 3.02 1.57
CA TYR A 168 13.93 1.72 1.43
C TYR A 168 13.89 1.25 -0.02
N THR A 169 15.02 0.78 -0.54
CA THR A 169 15.19 0.46 -1.96
C THR A 169 15.00 -1.02 -2.29
N LYS A 170 14.92 -1.87 -1.28
CA LYS A 170 14.67 -3.31 -1.42
C LYS A 170 13.23 -3.65 -1.02
N ILE A 171 12.88 -4.93 -1.11
CA ILE A 171 11.59 -5.46 -0.66
C ILE A 171 11.82 -6.27 0.60
N ARG A 172 11.12 -5.91 1.68
CA ARG A 172 11.16 -6.66 2.94
C ARG A 172 10.33 -7.94 2.83
N PRO A 173 10.68 -8.99 3.56
CA PRO A 173 9.88 -10.20 3.61
C PRO A 173 8.48 -9.90 4.18
N PHE A 174 7.45 -10.56 3.65
CA PHE A 174 6.08 -10.44 4.15
C PHE A 174 5.32 -11.77 4.09
N LYS A 175 4.31 -11.88 4.96
CA LYS A 175 3.47 -13.07 5.11
C LYS A 175 2.42 -13.16 3.99
N ASP A 176 1.83 -14.35 3.82
CA ASP A 176 0.80 -14.63 2.81
C ASP A 176 -0.64 -14.32 3.25
N VAL A 177 -0.84 -13.79 4.46
CA VAL A 177 -2.17 -13.64 5.10
C VAL A 177 -3.15 -12.82 4.26
N SER A 178 -2.69 -11.72 3.66
CA SER A 178 -3.56 -10.82 2.88
C SER A 178 -3.90 -11.38 1.49
N PHE A 179 -3.13 -12.35 1.00
CA PHE A 179 -3.34 -12.95 -0.33
C PHE A 179 -4.57 -13.85 -0.41
N LYS A 180 -5.19 -14.16 0.73
CA LYS A 180 -6.52 -14.81 0.78
C LYS A 180 -7.63 -13.99 0.10
N TYR A 181 -7.51 -12.65 0.06
CA TYR A 181 -8.59 -11.81 -0.45
C TYR A 181 -8.79 -11.93 -1.97
N PRO A 182 -7.79 -11.78 -2.84
CA PRO A 182 -7.99 -11.97 -4.28
C PRO A 182 -8.44 -13.39 -4.63
N ILE A 183 -8.01 -14.40 -3.87
CA ILE A 183 -8.45 -15.79 -4.04
C ILE A 183 -9.93 -15.92 -3.67
N LYS A 184 -10.33 -15.45 -2.48
CA LYS A 184 -11.72 -15.52 -1.99
C LYS A 184 -12.70 -14.86 -2.95
N TYR A 185 -12.35 -13.69 -3.51
CA TYR A 185 -13.25 -12.94 -4.40
C TYR A 185 -13.01 -13.24 -5.88
N ASN A 186 -12.12 -14.17 -6.21
CA ASN A 186 -11.76 -14.57 -7.56
C ASN A 186 -11.50 -13.38 -8.49
N VAL A 187 -10.64 -12.47 -8.05
CA VAL A 187 -10.26 -11.25 -8.76
C VAL A 187 -8.76 -11.15 -8.92
N PRO A 188 -8.28 -10.43 -9.95
CA PRO A 188 -6.84 -10.29 -10.18
C PRO A 188 -6.15 -9.51 -9.06
N ALA A 189 -4.88 -9.82 -8.85
CA ALA A 189 -3.95 -9.04 -8.06
C ALA A 189 -2.93 -8.35 -8.97
N PHE A 190 -2.50 -7.15 -8.57
CA PHE A 190 -1.42 -6.40 -9.21
C PHE A 190 -0.38 -6.06 -8.16
N CYS A 191 0.85 -5.75 -8.57
CA CYS A 191 1.80 -5.10 -7.67
C CYS A 191 2.20 -3.72 -8.20
N ILE A 192 2.50 -2.83 -7.24
CA ILE A 192 3.08 -1.51 -7.46
C ILE A 192 4.40 -1.45 -6.71
N THR A 193 5.51 -1.30 -7.45
CA THR A 193 6.84 -1.19 -6.87
C THR A 193 7.38 0.21 -7.09
N ASN A 194 7.53 0.96 -6.01
CA ASN A 194 8.19 2.26 -6.02
C ASN A 194 9.70 2.04 -5.99
N THR A 195 10.40 2.63 -6.96
CA THR A 195 11.85 2.64 -7.04
C THR A 195 12.37 4.07 -6.97
N TYR A 196 13.57 4.23 -6.43
CA TYR A 196 14.22 5.53 -6.25
C TYR A 196 15.33 5.70 -7.28
N GLN A 197 15.19 6.72 -8.12
CA GLN A 197 16.12 6.98 -9.21
C GLN A 197 16.63 8.41 -9.14
N LYS A 198 17.84 8.62 -9.69
CA LYS A 198 18.43 9.95 -9.81
C LYS A 198 17.58 10.81 -10.75
N GLY A 199 17.07 11.91 -10.24
CA GLY A 199 16.33 12.92 -11.00
C GLY A 199 17.21 14.05 -11.47
N LYS A 200 16.61 15.09 -12.07
CA LYS A 200 17.29 16.32 -12.46
C LYS A 200 17.71 17.10 -11.20
N LYS A 201 18.91 17.73 -11.24
CA LYS A 201 19.46 18.54 -10.13
C LYS A 201 19.53 17.77 -8.80
N ASP A 202 19.96 16.49 -8.86
CA ASP A 202 20.12 15.60 -7.71
C ASP A 202 18.85 15.38 -6.86
N LYS A 203 17.67 15.74 -7.38
CA LYS A 203 16.39 15.41 -6.75
C LYS A 203 16.10 13.92 -6.88
N ILE A 204 15.44 13.37 -5.88
CA ILE A 204 14.95 11.99 -5.94
C ILE A 204 13.78 11.95 -6.90
N LYS A 205 13.79 10.95 -7.79
CA LYS A 205 12.68 10.63 -8.67
C LYS A 205 12.11 9.27 -8.27
N ILE A 206 10.80 9.20 -8.09
CA ILE A 206 10.11 7.92 -7.94
C ILE A 206 9.68 7.44 -9.32
N VAL A 207 10.11 6.22 -9.67
CA VAL A 207 9.56 5.48 -10.81
C VAL A 207 8.78 4.30 -10.25
N THR A 208 7.48 4.31 -10.50
CA THR A 208 6.54 3.30 -10.02
C THR A 208 6.27 2.29 -11.13
N TYR A 209 6.66 1.05 -10.91
CA TYR A 209 6.38 -0.07 -11.81
C TYR A 209 5.09 -0.76 -11.40
N ILE A 210 4.23 -1.04 -12.37
CA ILE A 210 2.94 -1.69 -12.18
C ILE A 210 2.95 -2.98 -12.96
N ASP A 211 2.79 -4.10 -12.27
CA ASP A 211 2.83 -5.44 -12.84
C ASP A 211 1.60 -6.27 -12.48
N GLY A 212 1.36 -7.31 -13.25
CA GLY A 212 0.17 -8.15 -13.21
C GLY A 212 -0.62 -8.09 -14.52
N PRO A 213 -1.82 -8.70 -14.57
CA PRO A 213 -2.50 -9.34 -13.45
C PRO A 213 -1.80 -10.62 -12.99
N PHE A 214 -1.85 -10.88 -11.69
CA PHE A 214 -1.44 -12.13 -11.07
C PHE A 214 -2.69 -12.90 -10.62
N PHE A 215 -2.64 -14.21 -10.79
CA PHE A 215 -3.66 -15.15 -10.33
C PHE A 215 -2.97 -16.34 -9.69
N SER A 216 -3.59 -16.94 -8.68
CA SER A 216 -3.14 -18.21 -8.14
C SER A 216 -3.59 -19.37 -9.04
N ASP A 217 -2.86 -20.47 -9.02
CA ASP A 217 -3.29 -21.70 -9.64
C ASP A 217 -4.46 -22.31 -8.85
N LYS A 218 -5.63 -22.42 -9.48
CA LYS A 218 -6.86 -22.93 -8.88
C LYS A 218 -6.82 -24.45 -8.58
N ASN A 219 -5.85 -25.17 -9.12
CA ASN A 219 -5.66 -26.59 -8.83
C ASN A 219 -4.98 -26.83 -7.46
N LEU A 220 -4.40 -25.79 -6.89
CA LEU A 220 -3.75 -25.84 -5.59
C LEU A 220 -4.76 -25.72 -4.44
N SER A 221 -4.42 -26.25 -3.27
CA SER A 221 -5.17 -25.97 -2.04
C SER A 221 -5.16 -24.48 -1.72
N ILE A 222 -6.13 -23.97 -0.97
CA ILE A 222 -6.23 -22.54 -0.60
C ILE A 222 -4.94 -22.05 0.09
N GLN A 223 -4.30 -22.90 0.89
CA GLN A 223 -3.05 -22.53 1.55
C GLN A 223 -1.90 -22.38 0.56
N GLU A 224 -1.79 -23.27 -0.40
CA GLU A 224 -0.80 -23.21 -1.47
C GLU A 224 -1.07 -22.05 -2.42
N GLN A 225 -2.33 -21.81 -2.79
CA GLN A 225 -2.74 -20.65 -3.60
C GLN A 225 -2.26 -19.32 -2.99
N LYS A 226 -2.41 -19.15 -1.67
CA LYS A 226 -1.93 -17.94 -0.98
C LYS A 226 -0.41 -17.79 -1.09
N LYS A 227 0.32 -18.87 -0.87
CA LYS A 227 1.81 -18.88 -0.98
C LYS A 227 2.25 -18.61 -2.41
N ASP A 228 1.60 -19.25 -3.38
CA ASP A 228 1.89 -19.09 -4.81
C ASP A 228 1.71 -17.63 -5.23
N LEU A 229 0.53 -17.06 -4.98
CA LEU A 229 0.24 -15.67 -5.35
C LEU A 229 1.16 -14.67 -4.64
N ARG A 230 1.47 -14.92 -3.35
CA ARG A 230 2.46 -14.14 -2.60
C ARG A 230 3.83 -14.21 -3.24
N ASN A 231 4.29 -15.40 -3.64
CA ASN A 231 5.61 -15.59 -4.25
C ASN A 231 5.71 -14.91 -5.61
N GLN A 232 4.68 -15.04 -6.47
CA GLN A 232 4.63 -14.36 -7.76
C GLN A 232 4.81 -12.84 -7.58
N ILE A 233 4.05 -12.24 -6.68
CA ILE A 233 4.09 -10.79 -6.43
C ILE A 233 5.43 -10.39 -5.77
N TYR A 234 5.88 -11.13 -4.77
CA TYR A 234 7.13 -10.86 -4.05
C TYR A 234 8.34 -10.89 -5.00
N ASN A 235 8.45 -11.92 -5.83
CA ASN A 235 9.55 -12.05 -6.79
C ASN A 235 9.50 -10.93 -7.83
N CYS A 236 8.31 -10.59 -8.32
CA CYS A 236 8.15 -9.47 -9.24
C CYS A 236 8.59 -8.14 -8.61
N MET A 237 8.18 -7.87 -7.38
CA MET A 237 8.59 -6.66 -6.65
C MET A 237 10.10 -6.61 -6.42
N ILE A 238 10.75 -7.75 -6.07
CA ILE A 238 12.21 -7.84 -5.95
C ILE A 238 12.89 -7.47 -7.27
N GLU A 239 12.45 -8.03 -8.39
CA GLU A 239 13.04 -7.71 -9.69
C GLU A 239 12.89 -6.23 -10.05
N GLN A 240 11.71 -5.65 -9.80
CA GLN A 240 11.50 -4.22 -10.05
C GLN A 240 12.35 -3.34 -9.12
N SER A 241 12.51 -3.72 -7.85
CA SER A 241 13.26 -2.95 -6.86
C SER A 241 14.73 -2.75 -7.22
N LYS A 242 15.34 -3.71 -7.96
CA LYS A 242 16.71 -3.62 -8.49
C LYS A 242 16.94 -2.42 -9.42
N LYS A 243 15.88 -1.80 -9.93
CA LYS A 243 15.95 -0.59 -10.76
C LYS A 243 16.16 0.70 -9.96
N SER A 244 16.14 0.62 -8.62
CA SER A 244 16.58 1.73 -7.77
C SER A 244 18.07 1.94 -7.95
N ASN A 245 18.50 3.19 -8.19
CA ASN A 245 19.89 3.55 -8.39
C ASN A 245 20.35 4.68 -7.47
N VAL A 246 19.49 5.06 -6.51
CA VAL A 246 19.78 6.02 -5.44
C VAL A 246 19.30 5.43 -4.14
N GLU A 247 20.19 5.34 -3.16
CA GLU A 247 19.90 4.98 -1.78
C GLU A 247 19.92 6.27 -0.93
N TYR A 248 18.72 6.81 -0.65
CA TYR A 248 18.56 8.08 0.05
C TYR A 248 18.72 7.94 1.57
N ILE A 249 18.32 6.79 2.08
CA ILE A 249 18.53 6.36 3.46
C ILE A 249 19.16 4.97 3.41
N LYS A 250 20.29 4.81 4.06
CA LYS A 250 20.97 3.53 4.15
C LYS A 250 20.51 2.77 5.37
N TYR A 251 20.02 1.55 5.15
CA TYR A 251 19.57 0.67 6.22
C TYR A 251 20.63 -0.39 6.50
N ILE A 252 21.09 -0.49 7.76
CA ILE A 252 22.14 -1.41 8.19
C ILE A 252 21.61 -2.29 9.33
N LYS A 253 21.72 -3.62 9.17
CA LYS A 253 21.37 -4.55 10.25
C LYS A 253 22.38 -4.43 11.40
N GLU A 254 21.90 -4.34 12.65
CA GLU A 254 22.78 -4.08 13.82
C GLU A 254 23.91 -5.10 14.00
N GLU A 255 23.68 -6.36 13.66
CA GLU A 255 24.74 -7.41 13.70
C GLU A 255 25.94 -7.10 12.80
N GLN A 256 25.77 -6.31 11.74
CA GLN A 256 26.85 -5.87 10.85
C GLN A 256 27.64 -4.69 11.44
N LYS A 257 27.09 -3.97 12.42
CA LYS A 257 27.74 -2.85 13.10
C LYS A 257 28.93 -3.30 13.93
N TRP A 258 28.80 -4.44 14.61
CA TRP A 258 29.86 -4.98 15.48
C TRP A 258 31.04 -5.55 14.70
N LYS A 259 30.80 -6.18 13.52
CA LYS A 259 31.88 -6.69 12.66
C LYS A 259 32.75 -5.58 12.04
N LYS A 260 32.19 -4.38 11.77
CA LYS A 260 32.97 -3.24 11.25
C LYS A 260 33.76 -2.47 12.31
N LYS A 261 33.48 -2.65 13.60
CA LYS A 261 34.25 -2.05 14.71
C LYS A 261 35.41 -2.93 15.15
N LEU A 262 35.48 -4.19 14.72
CA LEU A 262 36.52 -5.17 15.05
C LEU A 262 37.55 -5.37 13.93
N LEU A 263 37.41 -4.66 12.81
CA LEU A 263 38.38 -4.49 11.72
C LEU A 263 38.91 -3.04 11.70
#